data_e675dbe7934100257398e19fd5796ebd
#
_entry.id   e675dbe7934100257398e19fd5796ebd
#
_cell.length_a   1.000
_cell.length_b   1.000
_cell.length_c   1.000
_cell.angle_alpha   90.00
_cell.angle_beta   90.00
_cell.angle_gamma   90.00
#
_symmetry.space_group_name_H-M   'P 1'
#
loop_
_entity.id
_entity.type
_entity.pdbx_description
1 polymer ?
#
loop_
_entity_poly.entity_id
_entity_poly.type
_entity_poly.pdbx_seq_one_letter_code
_entity_poly.pdbx_strand_id
1 'polypeptide(L)'
;MQPFNSESHGEFSGSLVNLNNMTMTTMPARASRQIGARGMPAKRTLWRSAAVACVVVMVAIAVATVGKPFIDIPGVVDASAHARCSLDLQMFNGFNNPHPWWGPWTNTFGNIALFMPLGACLVVMGHNSRRIRFGRGGTILLAMALSLGIEITQYVFSLGFSDVDDLVFNTLGASLGAFLLSRSSFKAQLRAVRFIGWTAAAGLGALAAVILAGVIV
;
A
#
# COMPACT_ATOMS: atom_id res chain seq x y z
N MET A 1 -14.09 92.05 25.04
CA MET A 1 -13.79 91.10 26.11
C MET A 1 -12.89 90.03 25.48
N GLN A 2 -11.82 89.87 26.10
CA GLN A 2 -10.59 89.27 25.59
C GLN A 2 -10.68 87.79 25.24
N PRO A 3 -9.66 87.32 24.48
CA PRO A 3 -9.59 86.00 23.85
C PRO A 3 -8.98 84.96 24.76
N PHE A 4 -9.21 83.69 24.45
CA PHE A 4 -8.45 82.62 25.10
C PHE A 4 -7.50 81.98 24.10
N ASN A 5 -6.27 82.04 24.51
CA ASN A 5 -5.04 81.57 23.83
C ASN A 5 -4.88 80.06 24.02
N SER A 6 -4.42 79.39 23.07
CA SER A 6 -3.08 78.81 22.81
C SER A 6 -2.97 77.32 23.03
N GLU A 7 -2.42 76.75 22.04
CA GLU A 7 -1.19 75.94 22.01
C GLU A 7 -1.09 74.76 22.97
N SER A 8 -1.19 73.55 22.40
CA SER A 8 -0.11 72.61 22.62
C SER A 8 -0.05 71.63 21.43
N HIS A 9 0.90 71.93 20.57
CA HIS A 9 1.38 70.99 19.58
C HIS A 9 2.05 69.80 20.29
N GLY A 10 1.42 68.64 20.26
CA GLY A 10 2.10 67.38 20.51
C GLY A 10 2.64 66.85 19.21
N GLU A 11 3.91 67.01 18.99
CA GLU A 11 4.65 66.39 17.89
C GLU A 11 4.56 64.85 18.02
N PHE A 12 3.70 64.25 17.19
CA PHE A 12 3.74 62.83 16.92
C PHE A 12 4.86 62.59 15.87
N SER A 13 6.08 62.36 16.35
CA SER A 13 7.17 61.89 15.56
C SER A 13 6.83 60.49 15.03
N GLY A 14 6.14 60.46 13.92
CA GLY A 14 5.91 59.26 13.15
C GLY A 14 7.24 58.76 12.56
N SER A 15 7.83 57.77 13.23
CA SER A 15 8.91 57.00 12.65
C SER A 15 8.40 56.34 11.38
N LEU A 16 8.68 56.94 10.22
CA LEU A 16 8.53 56.34 8.92
C LEU A 16 9.50 55.15 8.84
N VAL A 17 9.01 53.94 9.11
CA VAL A 17 9.76 52.70 8.83
C VAL A 17 10.00 52.65 7.34
N ASN A 18 11.23 52.89 6.94
CA ASN A 18 11.67 52.82 5.55
C ASN A 18 11.67 51.36 5.06
N LEU A 19 10.61 50.97 4.37
CA LEU A 19 10.39 49.61 3.82
C LEU A 19 11.32 49.29 2.64
N ASN A 20 12.25 50.16 2.26
CA ASN A 20 13.12 49.97 1.09
C ASN A 20 14.38 49.10 1.35
N ASN A 21 14.58 48.59 2.55
CA ASN A 21 15.72 47.71 2.86
C ASN A 21 15.33 46.24 3.15
N MET A 22 14.18 45.77 2.69
CA MET A 22 13.95 44.34 2.56
C MET A 22 14.70 43.85 1.32
N THR A 23 15.98 43.61 1.43
CA THR A 23 16.73 42.82 0.46
C THR A 23 16.12 41.42 0.47
N MET A 24 15.27 41.14 -0.53
CA MET A 24 14.93 39.76 -0.86
C MET A 24 16.25 39.07 -1.23
N THR A 25 16.81 38.34 -0.27
CA THR A 25 17.92 37.43 -0.52
C THR A 25 17.37 36.33 -1.44
N THR A 26 17.38 36.59 -2.73
CA THR A 26 17.06 35.57 -3.73
C THR A 26 18.12 34.47 -3.59
N MET A 27 17.71 33.31 -3.11
CA MET A 27 18.60 32.16 -3.07
C MET A 27 19.21 31.97 -4.45
N PRO A 28 20.53 31.83 -4.56
CA PRO A 28 21.18 31.67 -5.86
C PRO A 28 20.60 30.43 -6.55
N ALA A 29 20.27 30.56 -7.83
CA ALA A 29 19.66 29.50 -8.65
C ALA A 29 20.42 28.16 -8.61
N ARG A 30 21.71 28.19 -8.28
CA ARG A 30 22.53 26.99 -8.00
C ARG A 30 22.13 26.24 -6.73
N ALA A 31 21.73 26.93 -5.65
CA ALA A 31 21.32 26.28 -4.40
C ALA A 31 19.98 25.58 -4.56
N SER A 32 19.02 26.18 -5.23
CA SER A 32 17.72 25.56 -5.53
C SER A 32 17.84 24.34 -6.47
N ARG A 33 18.76 24.37 -7.43
CA ARG A 33 19.08 23.19 -8.28
C ARG A 33 19.75 22.05 -7.50
N GLN A 34 20.65 22.35 -6.56
CA GLN A 34 21.30 21.32 -5.74
C GLN A 34 20.34 20.63 -4.76
N ILE A 35 19.38 21.37 -4.18
CA ILE A 35 18.35 20.80 -3.29
C ILE A 35 17.44 19.87 -4.08
N GLY A 36 17.02 20.27 -5.30
CA GLY A 36 16.21 19.41 -6.19
C GLY A 36 16.95 18.15 -6.67
N ALA A 37 18.25 18.25 -6.95
CA ALA A 37 19.05 17.13 -7.43
C ALA A 37 19.30 16.05 -6.37
N ARG A 38 19.43 16.42 -5.09
CA ARG A 38 19.62 15.46 -3.98
C ARG A 38 18.39 14.64 -3.66
N GLY A 39 17.17 15.14 -3.91
CA GLY A 39 15.92 14.40 -3.66
C GLY A 39 15.55 13.36 -4.74
N MET A 40 16.07 13.54 -5.95
CA MET A 40 15.73 12.66 -7.08
C MET A 40 16.25 11.21 -6.97
N PRO A 41 17.51 10.94 -6.58
CA PRO A 41 18.00 9.58 -6.44
C PRO A 41 17.29 8.82 -5.31
N ALA A 42 16.95 9.50 -4.21
CA ALA A 42 16.25 8.90 -3.08
C ALA A 42 14.82 8.43 -3.46
N LYS A 43 14.04 9.24 -4.16
CA LYS A 43 12.70 8.85 -4.65
C LYS A 43 12.76 7.69 -5.64
N ARG A 44 13.78 7.65 -6.50
CA ARG A 44 13.98 6.54 -7.44
C ARG A 44 14.31 5.23 -6.70
N THR A 45 15.13 5.29 -5.65
CA THR A 45 15.45 4.13 -4.82
C THR A 45 14.20 3.61 -4.12
N LEU A 46 13.41 4.48 -3.50
CA LEU A 46 12.16 4.10 -2.85
C LEU A 46 11.18 3.45 -3.84
N TRP A 47 10.99 4.06 -5.00
CA TRP A 47 10.12 3.51 -6.04
C TRP A 47 10.58 2.11 -6.49
N ARG A 48 11.89 1.93 -6.73
CA ARG A 48 12.46 0.62 -7.11
C ARG A 48 12.28 -0.43 -6.03
N SER A 49 12.56 -0.09 -4.77
CA SER A 49 12.34 -1.00 -3.66
C SER A 49 10.87 -1.41 -3.54
N ALA A 50 9.94 -0.45 -3.69
CA ALA A 50 8.52 -0.74 -3.66
C ALA A 50 8.07 -1.60 -4.86
N ALA A 51 8.62 -1.35 -6.05
CA ALA A 51 8.32 -2.14 -7.24
C ALA A 51 8.79 -3.60 -7.10
N VAL A 52 10.01 -3.82 -6.62
CA VAL A 52 10.52 -5.18 -6.36
C VAL A 52 9.67 -5.88 -5.30
N ALA A 53 9.40 -5.21 -4.16
CA ALA A 53 8.54 -5.78 -3.13
C ALA A 53 7.14 -6.09 -3.66
N CYS A 54 6.55 -5.20 -4.48
CA CYS A 54 5.26 -5.41 -5.11
C CYS A 54 5.24 -6.67 -5.99
N VAL A 55 6.27 -6.89 -6.81
CA VAL A 55 6.38 -8.09 -7.65
C VAL A 55 6.46 -9.36 -6.78
N VAL A 56 7.28 -9.37 -5.73
CA VAL A 56 7.39 -10.51 -4.83
C VAL A 56 6.08 -10.80 -4.11
N VAL A 57 5.38 -9.75 -3.63
CA VAL A 57 4.06 -9.86 -3.01
C VAL A 57 3.02 -10.39 -4.01
N MET A 58 3.03 -9.92 -5.25
CA MET A 58 2.14 -10.41 -6.31
C MET A 58 2.34 -11.91 -6.57
N VAL A 59 3.59 -12.38 -6.59
CA VAL A 59 3.89 -13.81 -6.71
C VAL A 59 3.35 -14.57 -5.50
N ALA A 60 3.54 -14.04 -4.29
CA ALA A 60 3.02 -14.66 -3.08
C ALA A 60 1.48 -14.75 -3.09
N ILE A 61 0.80 -13.68 -3.53
CA ILE A 61 -0.66 -13.67 -3.70
C ILE A 61 -1.08 -14.74 -4.73
N ALA A 62 -0.45 -14.77 -5.91
CA ALA A 62 -0.78 -15.75 -6.95
C ALA A 62 -0.63 -17.19 -6.45
N VAL A 63 0.46 -17.49 -5.74
CA VAL A 63 0.68 -18.82 -5.13
C VAL A 63 -0.37 -19.12 -4.06
N ALA A 64 -0.68 -18.17 -3.19
CA ALA A 64 -1.62 -18.35 -2.09
C ALA A 64 -3.10 -18.42 -2.54
N THR A 65 -3.45 -17.90 -3.71
CA THR A 65 -4.83 -17.86 -4.21
C THR A 65 -5.04 -18.85 -5.36
N VAL A 66 -4.34 -18.68 -6.46
CA VAL A 66 -4.49 -19.47 -7.69
C VAL A 66 -3.66 -20.77 -7.64
N GLY A 67 -2.58 -20.79 -6.83
CA GLY A 67 -1.66 -21.92 -6.71
C GLY A 67 -2.16 -23.08 -5.85
N LYS A 68 -3.16 -22.87 -5.00
CA LYS A 68 -3.68 -23.90 -4.06
C LYS A 68 -3.99 -25.26 -4.70
N PRO A 69 -4.66 -25.34 -5.86
CA PRO A 69 -4.97 -26.63 -6.48
C PRO A 69 -3.76 -27.41 -6.99
N PHE A 70 -2.61 -26.75 -7.09
CA PHE A 70 -1.36 -27.37 -7.59
C PHE A 70 -0.36 -27.73 -6.46
N ILE A 71 -0.73 -27.43 -5.22
CA ILE A 71 0.13 -27.64 -4.05
C ILE A 71 -0.58 -28.58 -3.10
N ASP A 72 -0.02 -29.79 -2.94
CA ASP A 72 -0.48 -30.75 -1.94
C ASP A 72 0.57 -30.82 -0.83
N ILE A 73 0.15 -30.45 0.39
CA ILE A 73 1.01 -30.52 1.58
C ILE A 73 0.24 -31.34 2.62
N PRO A 74 0.67 -32.59 2.89
CA PRO A 74 -0.05 -33.47 3.81
C PRO A 74 -0.36 -32.81 5.14
N GLY A 75 -1.64 -32.80 5.51
CA GLY A 75 -2.13 -32.19 6.76
C GLY A 75 -2.24 -30.66 6.75
N VAL A 76 -1.87 -29.96 5.66
CA VAL A 76 -1.93 -28.49 5.55
C VAL A 76 -2.76 -28.02 4.37
N VAL A 77 -2.51 -28.53 3.18
CA VAL A 77 -3.21 -28.15 1.94
C VAL A 77 -3.59 -29.42 1.18
N ASP A 78 -4.87 -29.59 0.95
CA ASP A 78 -5.42 -30.65 0.08
C ASP A 78 -5.78 -30.05 -1.29
N ALA A 79 -4.98 -30.38 -2.29
CA ALA A 79 -5.15 -29.90 -3.66
C ALA A 79 -6.53 -30.30 -4.24
N SER A 80 -7.03 -31.49 -3.91
CA SER A 80 -8.30 -32.02 -4.44
C SER A 80 -9.52 -31.25 -3.91
N ALA A 81 -9.43 -30.72 -2.70
CA ALA A 81 -10.50 -29.90 -2.11
C ALA A 81 -10.68 -28.57 -2.86
N HIS A 82 -9.62 -28.07 -3.49
CA HIS A 82 -9.62 -26.80 -4.23
C HIS A 82 -9.84 -26.95 -5.75
N ALA A 83 -9.94 -28.15 -6.26
CA ALA A 83 -10.20 -28.42 -7.69
C ALA A 83 -11.72 -28.42 -8.01
N ARG A 84 -12.48 -27.54 -7.37
CA ARG A 84 -13.93 -27.42 -7.56
C ARG A 84 -14.28 -26.01 -8.00
N CYS A 85 -15.19 -25.88 -8.99
CA CYS A 85 -15.75 -24.61 -9.39
C CYS A 85 -17.00 -24.34 -8.56
N SER A 86 -16.97 -23.29 -7.74
CA SER A 86 -18.18 -22.74 -7.15
C SER A 86 -18.08 -21.22 -7.10
N LEU A 87 -19.23 -20.58 -7.25
CA LEU A 87 -19.37 -19.12 -7.15
C LEU A 87 -20.26 -18.81 -5.96
N ASP A 88 -19.71 -18.16 -4.96
CA ASP A 88 -20.44 -17.69 -3.81
C ASP A 88 -20.57 -16.16 -3.83
N LEU A 89 -21.81 -15.72 -3.99
CA LEU A 89 -22.19 -14.30 -4.00
C LEU A 89 -22.89 -13.86 -2.70
N GLN A 90 -23.00 -14.75 -1.72
CA GLN A 90 -23.63 -14.43 -0.45
C GLN A 90 -22.58 -14.00 0.57
N MET A 91 -22.60 -12.72 0.91
CA MET A 91 -21.66 -12.17 1.90
C MET A 91 -21.85 -12.83 3.27
N PHE A 92 -20.74 -13.18 3.91
CA PHE A 92 -20.66 -13.71 5.26
C PHE A 92 -21.39 -15.04 5.51
N ASN A 93 -21.79 -15.76 4.47
CA ASN A 93 -22.47 -17.04 4.63
C ASN A 93 -21.57 -18.12 5.25
N GLY A 94 -20.25 -18.04 5.06
CA GLY A 94 -19.26 -18.91 5.70
C GLY A 94 -19.32 -18.89 7.24
N PHE A 95 -19.93 -17.85 7.83
CA PHE A 95 -20.15 -17.77 9.27
C PHE A 95 -21.42 -18.48 9.76
N ASN A 96 -22.28 -18.94 8.83
CA ASN A 96 -23.48 -19.71 9.14
C ASN A 96 -23.15 -21.20 9.28
N ASN A 97 -22.94 -21.71 10.49
CA ASN A 97 -22.54 -23.10 10.81
C ASN A 97 -21.14 -23.49 10.32
N PRO A 98 -20.11 -22.76 10.73
CA PRO A 98 -18.75 -23.01 10.26
C PRO A 98 -18.17 -24.30 10.85
N HIS A 99 -17.63 -25.15 9.99
CA HIS A 99 -16.86 -26.34 10.37
C HIS A 99 -15.52 -26.35 9.60
N PRO A 100 -14.38 -26.08 10.25
CA PRO A 100 -14.19 -25.73 11.67
C PRO A 100 -14.60 -24.27 11.96
N TRP A 101 -14.95 -23.98 13.23
CA TRP A 101 -15.44 -22.64 13.64
C TRP A 101 -14.46 -21.49 13.35
N TRP A 102 -13.17 -21.75 13.27
CA TRP A 102 -12.12 -20.77 12.97
C TRP A 102 -11.91 -20.54 11.48
N GLY A 103 -12.46 -21.40 10.61
CA GLY A 103 -12.26 -21.34 9.14
C GLY A 103 -12.59 -19.97 8.53
N PRO A 104 -13.79 -19.42 8.74
CA PRO A 104 -14.17 -18.10 8.18
C PRO A 104 -13.27 -16.96 8.68
N TRP A 105 -12.88 -17.01 9.96
CA TRP A 105 -11.96 -16.02 10.52
C TRP A 105 -10.57 -16.08 9.88
N THR A 106 -10.06 -17.29 9.67
CA THR A 106 -8.76 -17.49 9.03
C THR A 106 -8.78 -16.97 7.59
N ASN A 107 -9.85 -17.23 6.83
CA ASN A 107 -10.02 -16.70 5.48
C ASN A 107 -10.07 -15.17 5.50
N THR A 108 -10.92 -14.57 6.34
CA THR A 108 -11.05 -13.12 6.48
C THR A 108 -9.72 -12.44 6.80
N PHE A 109 -9.07 -12.85 7.88
CA PHE A 109 -7.81 -12.23 8.31
C PHE A 109 -6.66 -12.56 7.37
N GLY A 110 -6.66 -13.76 6.78
CA GLY A 110 -5.69 -14.18 5.78
C GLY A 110 -5.72 -13.28 4.54
N ASN A 111 -6.89 -13.01 4.00
CA ASN A 111 -7.07 -12.14 2.83
C ASN A 111 -6.67 -10.68 3.12
N ILE A 112 -7.08 -10.15 4.28
CA ILE A 112 -6.65 -8.82 4.72
C ILE A 112 -5.12 -8.77 4.84
N ALA A 113 -4.50 -9.73 5.53
CA ALA A 113 -3.06 -9.77 5.76
C ALA A 113 -2.27 -9.96 4.46
N LEU A 114 -2.78 -10.72 3.52
CA LEU A 114 -2.15 -11.00 2.22
C LEU A 114 -2.14 -9.76 1.31
N PHE A 115 -3.23 -8.97 1.30
CA PHE A 115 -3.37 -7.80 0.43
C PHE A 115 -2.88 -6.49 1.06
N MET A 116 -2.71 -6.42 2.37
CA MET A 116 -2.17 -5.23 3.04
C MET A 116 -0.77 -4.84 2.54
N PRO A 117 0.20 -5.76 2.39
CA PRO A 117 1.50 -5.48 1.78
C PRO A 117 1.41 -4.96 0.35
N LEU A 118 0.49 -5.48 -0.45
CA LEU A 118 0.25 -5.02 -1.82
C LEU A 118 -0.18 -3.56 -1.84
N GLY A 119 -1.19 -3.20 -1.07
CA GLY A 119 -1.68 -1.82 -0.98
C GLY A 119 -0.60 -0.84 -0.50
N ALA A 120 0.22 -1.29 0.46
CA ALA A 120 1.37 -0.54 0.95
C ALA A 120 2.40 -0.27 -0.15
N CYS A 121 2.77 -1.26 -0.94
CA CYS A 121 3.72 -1.12 -2.05
C CYS A 121 3.14 -0.25 -3.17
N LEU A 122 1.89 -0.48 -3.57
CA LEU A 122 1.23 0.26 -4.65
C LEU A 122 1.13 1.76 -4.34
N VAL A 123 0.72 2.15 -3.12
CA VAL A 123 0.60 3.57 -2.77
C VAL A 123 1.95 4.28 -2.78
N VAL A 124 3.01 3.61 -2.32
CA VAL A 124 4.38 4.14 -2.37
C VAL A 124 4.84 4.29 -3.83
N MET A 125 4.56 3.32 -4.68
CA MET A 125 4.87 3.41 -6.12
C MET A 125 4.11 4.56 -6.78
N GLY A 126 2.81 4.69 -6.55
CA GLY A 126 1.97 5.74 -7.14
C GLY A 126 2.40 7.14 -6.74
N HIS A 127 2.72 7.36 -5.46
CA HIS A 127 3.19 8.66 -4.96
C HIS A 127 4.59 9.04 -5.50
N ASN A 128 5.46 8.08 -5.76
CA ASN A 128 6.84 8.30 -6.16
C ASN A 128 7.08 8.05 -7.66
N SER A 129 6.07 7.67 -8.42
CA SER A 129 6.15 7.50 -9.87
C SER A 129 6.31 8.84 -10.59
N ARG A 130 7.09 8.83 -11.68
CA ARG A 130 7.25 9.99 -12.56
C ARG A 130 6.26 9.99 -13.74
N ARG A 131 5.78 8.82 -14.13
CA ARG A 131 4.93 8.67 -15.34
C ARG A 131 3.45 8.66 -14.97
N ILE A 132 3.05 7.82 -14.04
CA ILE A 132 1.66 7.66 -13.62
C ILE A 132 1.61 7.86 -12.12
N ARG A 133 1.01 8.96 -11.69
CA ARG A 133 0.84 9.28 -10.27
C ARG A 133 -0.59 8.95 -9.85
N PHE A 134 -0.71 8.13 -8.84
CA PHE A 134 -2.00 7.84 -8.19
C PHE A 134 -1.83 7.82 -6.68
N GLY A 135 -2.88 8.16 -6.00
CA GLY A 135 -2.96 8.16 -4.54
C GLY A 135 -3.67 6.91 -4.00
N ARG A 136 -4.19 7.04 -2.77
CA ARG A 136 -4.92 5.95 -2.10
C ARG A 136 -6.09 5.41 -2.92
N GLY A 137 -6.92 6.30 -3.49
CA GLY A 137 -8.07 5.89 -4.30
C GLY A 137 -7.67 5.04 -5.50
N GLY A 138 -6.65 5.46 -6.26
CA GLY A 138 -6.12 4.65 -7.36
C GLY A 138 -5.51 3.32 -6.90
N THR A 139 -4.87 3.29 -5.73
CA THR A 139 -4.36 2.05 -5.14
C THR A 139 -5.49 1.07 -4.81
N ILE A 140 -6.57 1.56 -4.20
CA ILE A 140 -7.74 0.75 -3.85
C ILE A 140 -8.39 0.18 -5.10
N LEU A 141 -8.61 1.01 -6.13
CA LEU A 141 -9.18 0.56 -7.40
C LEU A 141 -8.31 -0.51 -8.09
N LEU A 142 -6.99 -0.34 -8.09
CA LEU A 142 -6.08 -1.34 -8.65
C LEU A 142 -6.11 -2.65 -7.87
N ALA A 143 -6.13 -2.59 -6.54
CA ALA A 143 -6.21 -3.78 -5.70
C ALA A 143 -7.55 -4.51 -5.86
N MET A 144 -8.66 -3.76 -5.93
CA MET A 144 -9.99 -4.31 -6.19
C MET A 144 -10.06 -4.98 -7.57
N ALA A 145 -9.52 -4.33 -8.61
CA ALA A 145 -9.48 -4.91 -9.95
C ALA A 145 -8.62 -6.17 -10.01
N LEU A 146 -7.48 -6.19 -9.28
CA LEU A 146 -6.66 -7.39 -9.16
C LEU A 146 -7.39 -8.51 -8.43
N SER A 147 -8.04 -8.23 -7.30
CA SER A 147 -8.81 -9.22 -6.55
C SER A 147 -9.93 -9.79 -7.41
N LEU A 148 -10.70 -8.94 -8.09
CA LEU A 148 -11.72 -9.39 -9.04
C LEU A 148 -11.14 -10.26 -10.16
N GLY A 149 -9.95 -9.90 -10.68
CA GLY A 149 -9.25 -10.70 -11.68
C GLY A 149 -8.86 -12.09 -11.16
N ILE A 150 -8.48 -12.20 -9.90
CA ILE A 150 -8.21 -13.49 -9.23
C ILE A 150 -9.48 -14.30 -9.15
N GLU A 151 -10.60 -13.73 -8.67
CA GLU A 151 -11.87 -14.43 -8.56
C GLU A 151 -12.37 -14.94 -9.92
N ILE A 152 -12.28 -14.11 -10.97
CA ILE A 152 -12.63 -14.53 -12.33
C ILE A 152 -11.71 -15.67 -12.80
N THR A 153 -10.42 -15.60 -12.52
CA THR A 153 -9.46 -16.65 -12.89
C THR A 153 -9.78 -17.96 -12.18
N GLN A 154 -10.04 -17.91 -10.88
CA GLN A 154 -10.43 -19.10 -10.11
C GLN A 154 -11.71 -19.73 -10.64
N TYR A 155 -12.72 -18.92 -10.95
CA TYR A 155 -13.98 -19.39 -11.51
C TYR A 155 -13.80 -20.02 -12.91
N VAL A 156 -13.16 -19.30 -13.85
CA VAL A 156 -13.01 -19.73 -15.25
C VAL A 156 -12.17 -21.00 -15.38
N PHE A 157 -11.11 -21.12 -14.58
CA PHE A 157 -10.19 -22.25 -14.66
C PHE A 157 -10.47 -23.34 -13.60
N SER A 158 -11.54 -23.22 -12.81
CA SER A 158 -11.89 -24.15 -11.72
C SER A 158 -10.74 -24.33 -10.72
N LEU A 159 -10.11 -23.23 -10.34
CA LEU A 159 -8.93 -23.20 -9.46
C LEU A 159 -9.28 -22.92 -7.99
N GLY A 160 -10.51 -23.15 -7.59
CA GLY A 160 -10.98 -22.93 -6.23
C GLY A 160 -12.40 -22.35 -6.17
N PHE A 161 -12.73 -21.84 -4.99
CA PHE A 161 -13.99 -21.17 -4.72
C PHE A 161 -13.84 -19.68 -5.02
N SER A 162 -14.68 -19.16 -5.90
CA SER A 162 -14.78 -17.72 -6.13
C SER A 162 -15.80 -17.15 -5.15
N ASP A 163 -15.35 -16.21 -4.30
CA ASP A 163 -16.11 -15.70 -3.16
C ASP A 163 -16.11 -14.17 -3.15
N VAL A 164 -17.28 -13.58 -3.01
CA VAL A 164 -17.41 -12.12 -2.88
C VAL A 164 -16.76 -11.58 -1.61
N ASP A 165 -16.69 -12.38 -0.54
CA ASP A 165 -16.03 -12.00 0.71
C ASP A 165 -14.53 -11.80 0.48
N ASP A 166 -13.90 -12.62 -0.37
CA ASP A 166 -12.49 -12.49 -0.71
C ASP A 166 -12.22 -11.16 -1.44
N LEU A 167 -13.10 -10.76 -2.38
CA LEU A 167 -13.01 -9.46 -3.04
C LEU A 167 -13.05 -8.30 -2.02
N VAL A 168 -13.96 -8.38 -1.06
CA VAL A 168 -14.14 -7.33 -0.03
C VAL A 168 -12.93 -7.28 0.89
N PHE A 169 -12.52 -8.43 1.45
CA PHE A 169 -11.43 -8.47 2.44
C PHE A 169 -10.05 -8.19 1.83
N ASN A 170 -9.81 -8.62 0.59
CA ASN A 170 -8.61 -8.26 -0.17
C ASN A 170 -8.53 -6.75 -0.40
N THR A 171 -9.64 -6.13 -0.83
CA THR A 171 -9.72 -4.68 -1.03
C THR A 171 -9.55 -3.92 0.28
N LEU A 172 -10.14 -4.41 1.37
CA LEU A 172 -9.97 -3.84 2.70
C LEU A 172 -8.51 -3.90 3.16
N GLY A 173 -7.85 -5.05 3.00
CA GLY A 173 -6.44 -5.22 3.33
C GLY A 173 -5.56 -4.23 2.57
N ALA A 174 -5.72 -4.14 1.26
CA ALA A 174 -4.98 -3.18 0.44
C ALA A 174 -5.26 -1.72 0.85
N SER A 175 -6.49 -1.40 1.22
CA SER A 175 -6.89 -0.08 1.71
C SER A 175 -6.15 0.29 3.00
N LEU A 176 -6.08 -0.64 3.95
CA LEU A 176 -5.35 -0.47 5.20
C LEU A 176 -3.85 -0.25 4.95
N GLY A 177 -3.24 -1.06 4.11
CA GLY A 177 -1.82 -0.90 3.74
C GLY A 177 -1.54 0.44 3.07
N ALA A 178 -2.38 0.85 2.13
CA ALA A 178 -2.27 2.14 1.46
C ALA A 178 -2.44 3.32 2.43
N PHE A 179 -3.39 3.23 3.36
CA PHE A 179 -3.63 4.26 4.36
C PHE A 179 -2.43 4.42 5.30
N LEU A 180 -1.91 3.34 5.85
CA LEU A 180 -0.79 3.34 6.77
C LEU A 180 0.47 3.93 6.12
N LEU A 181 0.82 3.47 4.92
CA LEU A 181 2.06 3.90 4.28
C LEU A 181 1.97 5.27 3.62
N SER A 182 0.80 5.70 3.16
CA SER A 182 0.64 7.05 2.58
C SER A 182 0.92 8.18 3.57
N ARG A 183 0.76 7.92 4.86
CA ARG A 183 0.99 8.88 5.96
C ARG A 183 2.37 8.77 6.59
N SER A 184 3.15 7.76 6.21
CA SER A 184 4.45 7.48 6.80
C SER A 184 5.56 8.36 6.22
N SER A 185 6.60 8.62 7.01
CA SER A 185 7.79 9.32 6.56
C SER A 185 8.55 8.51 5.48
N PHE A 186 9.36 9.19 4.67
CA PHE A 186 10.19 8.53 3.64
C PHE A 186 11.03 7.37 4.19
N LYS A 187 11.67 7.57 5.34
CA LYS A 187 12.50 6.53 5.98
C LYS A 187 11.64 5.33 6.43
N ALA A 188 10.44 5.59 6.94
CA ALA A 188 9.51 4.54 7.34
C ALA A 188 9.00 3.76 6.12
N GLN A 189 8.61 4.45 5.04
CA GLN A 189 8.21 3.82 3.78
C GLN A 189 9.31 2.90 3.24
N LEU A 190 10.56 3.37 3.18
CA LEU A 190 11.68 2.57 2.68
C LEU A 190 11.94 1.32 3.53
N ARG A 191 11.89 1.46 4.86
CA ARG A 191 12.03 0.31 5.77
C ARG A 191 10.89 -0.68 5.60
N ALA A 192 9.66 -0.20 5.55
CA ALA A 192 8.46 -1.02 5.40
C ALA A 192 8.48 -1.81 4.08
N VAL A 193 8.71 -1.16 2.93
CA VAL A 193 8.72 -1.88 1.64
C VAL A 193 9.86 -2.90 1.55
N ARG A 194 11.01 -2.62 2.15
CA ARG A 194 12.10 -3.61 2.23
C ARG A 194 11.73 -4.79 3.12
N PHE A 195 11.17 -4.53 4.29
CA PHE A 195 10.67 -5.57 5.20
C PHE A 195 9.61 -6.45 4.52
N ILE A 196 8.62 -5.84 3.88
CA ILE A 196 7.59 -6.54 3.10
C ILE A 196 8.24 -7.43 2.02
N GLY A 197 9.17 -6.90 1.25
CA GLY A 197 9.84 -7.67 0.20
C GLY A 197 10.61 -8.88 0.76
N TRP A 198 11.36 -8.69 1.85
CA TRP A 198 12.13 -9.76 2.47
C TRP A 198 11.23 -10.82 3.13
N THR A 199 10.17 -10.42 3.84
CA THR A 199 9.24 -11.38 4.47
C THR A 199 8.47 -12.19 3.43
N ALA A 200 8.01 -11.56 2.36
CA ALA A 200 7.34 -12.25 1.26
C ALA A 200 8.30 -13.23 0.54
N ALA A 201 9.54 -12.80 0.28
CA ALA A 201 10.56 -13.67 -0.34
C ALA A 201 10.94 -14.84 0.57
N ALA A 202 11.08 -14.62 1.88
CA ALA A 202 11.35 -15.68 2.85
C ALA A 202 10.17 -16.68 2.93
N GLY A 203 8.92 -16.20 2.92
CA GLY A 203 7.73 -17.06 2.88
C GLY A 203 7.67 -17.93 1.63
N LEU A 204 7.92 -17.35 0.45
CA LEU A 204 7.99 -18.10 -0.80
C LEU A 204 9.15 -19.11 -0.81
N GLY A 205 10.31 -18.74 -0.26
CA GLY A 205 11.45 -19.63 -0.13
C GLY A 205 11.19 -20.81 0.81
N ALA A 206 10.53 -20.56 1.95
CA ALA A 206 10.13 -21.59 2.87
C ALA A 206 9.11 -22.56 2.24
N LEU A 207 8.11 -22.03 1.53
CA LEU A 207 7.15 -22.86 0.80
C LEU A 207 7.85 -23.74 -0.27
N ALA A 208 8.73 -23.13 -1.04
CA ALA A 208 9.51 -23.88 -2.04
C ALA A 208 10.36 -25.00 -1.40
N ALA A 209 10.99 -24.73 -0.24
CA ALA A 209 11.75 -25.71 0.49
C ALA A 209 10.88 -26.89 0.98
N VAL A 210 9.67 -26.61 1.47
CA VAL A 210 8.71 -27.65 1.89
C VAL A 210 8.28 -28.52 0.70
N ILE A 211 7.96 -27.89 -0.43
CA ILE A 211 7.57 -28.62 -1.66
C ILE A 211 8.71 -29.51 -2.13
N LEU A 212 9.94 -28.99 -2.19
CA LEU A 212 11.12 -29.75 -2.60
C LEU A 212 11.44 -30.91 -1.63
N ALA A 213 11.30 -30.68 -0.33
CA ALA A 213 11.47 -31.74 0.67
C ALA A 213 10.40 -32.85 0.54
N GLY A 214 9.15 -32.49 0.22
CA GLY A 214 8.07 -33.45 0.00
C GLY A 214 8.20 -34.23 -1.33
N VAL A 215 8.94 -33.71 -2.31
CA VAL A 215 9.24 -34.44 -3.57
C VAL A 215 10.41 -35.43 -3.40
N ILE A 216 11.28 -35.21 -2.39
CA ILE A 216 12.45 -36.04 -2.13
C ILE A 216 12.13 -37.22 -1.19
N VAL A 217 10.96 -37.21 -0.54
CA VAL A 217 10.46 -38.28 0.33
C VAL A 217 9.46 -39.16 -0.42
#